data_93a689f40a9f27fd9a4c27ff9e7fad7e
#
_entry.id   93a689f40a9f27fd9a4c27ff9e7fad7e
#
_cell.length_a   1.000
_cell.length_b   1.000
_cell.length_c   1.000
_cell.angle_alpha   90.00
_cell.angle_beta   90.00
_cell.angle_gamma   90.00
#
_symmetry.space_group_name_H-M   'P 1'
#
loop_
_entity.id
_entity.type
_entity.pdbx_description
1 polymer ?
#
loop_
_entity_poly.entity_id
_entity_poly.type
_entity_poly.pdbx_seq_one_letter_code
_entity_poly.pdbx_strand_id
1 'polypeptide(L)' 'MQPKALKLYSTITCPECRHAKQELMPTDACQFFYECDGCGILLKPKKGDCCVYCSYGDTKCPPIQQGSGCCS' A
#
# COMPACT_ATOMS: atom_id res chain seq x y z
N MET A 1 -11.37 -26.68 3.29
CA MET A 1 -10.79 -25.47 3.87
C MET A 1 -10.44 -24.48 2.78
N GLN A 2 -10.82 -23.24 2.95
CA GLN A 2 -10.54 -22.20 1.98
C GLN A 2 -9.10 -21.74 2.10
N PRO A 3 -8.38 -21.58 1.01
CA PRO A 3 -7.09 -20.92 1.09
C PRO A 3 -7.31 -19.47 1.48
N LYS A 4 -6.33 -18.93 2.17
CA LYS A 4 -6.41 -17.54 2.57
C LYS A 4 -6.32 -16.67 1.32
N ALA A 5 -7.36 -15.92 1.03
CA ALA A 5 -7.38 -15.04 -0.13
C ALA A 5 -6.60 -13.78 0.17
N LEU A 6 -5.73 -13.39 -0.75
CA LEU A 6 -5.02 -12.13 -0.65
C LEU A 6 -5.94 -11.00 -1.07
N LYS A 7 -5.87 -9.91 -0.35
CA LYS A 7 -6.53 -8.68 -0.75
C LYS A 7 -5.56 -7.91 -1.65
N LEU A 8 -6.00 -7.64 -2.86
CA LEU A 8 -5.15 -7.00 -3.86
C LEU A 8 -5.41 -5.51 -4.00
N TYR A 9 -6.51 -5.02 -3.45
CA TYR A 9 -6.88 -3.61 -3.54
C TYR A 9 -6.71 -2.95 -2.18
N SER A 10 -6.19 -1.74 -2.20
CA SER A 10 -6.04 -0.94 -1.00
C SER A 10 -6.42 0.49 -1.33
N THR A 11 -7.14 1.13 -0.42
CA THR A 11 -7.50 2.52 -0.59
C THR A 11 -6.45 3.37 0.11
N ILE A 12 -5.68 4.11 -0.69
CA ILE A 12 -4.66 5.03 -0.19
C ILE A 12 -5.31 6.38 0.09
N THR A 13 -5.07 6.92 1.27
CA THR A 13 -5.54 8.25 1.64
C THR A 13 -4.33 9.17 1.78
N CYS A 14 -4.32 10.23 1.01
CA CYS A 14 -3.23 11.20 1.05
C CYS A 14 -3.29 11.98 2.38
N PRO A 15 -2.17 12.05 3.12
CA PRO A 15 -2.18 12.80 4.37
C PRO A 15 -2.23 14.32 4.18
N GLU A 16 -1.95 14.80 2.97
CA GLU A 16 -1.92 16.22 2.71
C GLU A 16 -3.28 16.76 2.27
N CYS A 17 -3.91 16.11 1.28
CA CYS A 17 -5.19 16.58 0.75
C CYS A 17 -6.36 15.67 1.08
N ARG A 18 -6.08 14.53 1.70
CA ARG A 18 -7.07 13.54 2.11
C ARG A 18 -7.83 12.91 0.94
N HIS A 19 -7.27 13.00 -0.25
CA HIS A 19 -7.82 12.30 -1.40
C HIS A 19 -7.65 10.80 -1.19
N ALA A 20 -8.72 10.05 -1.34
CA ALA A 20 -8.69 8.60 -1.18
C ALA A 20 -8.94 7.96 -2.53
N LYS A 21 -8.13 6.95 -2.86
CA LYS A 21 -8.27 6.25 -4.12
C LYS A 21 -7.92 4.78 -3.93
N GLN A 22 -8.77 3.91 -4.47
CA GLN A 22 -8.51 2.48 -4.45
C GLN A 22 -7.49 2.14 -5.53
N GLU A 23 -6.46 1.41 -5.14
CA GLU A 23 -5.37 1.02 -6.04
C GLU A 23 -5.18 -0.49 -6.01
N LEU A 24 -4.73 -1.03 -7.14
CA LEU A 24 -4.34 -2.43 -7.21
C LEU A 24 -2.89 -2.55 -6.77
N MET A 25 -2.65 -3.36 -5.75
CA MET A 25 -1.32 -3.53 -5.21
C MET A 25 -0.54 -4.59 -5.99
N PRO A 26 0.78 -4.40 -6.17
CA PRO A 26 1.61 -5.45 -6.77
C PRO A 26 1.69 -6.65 -5.81
N THR A 27 1.78 -7.86 -6.40
CA THR A 27 1.77 -9.08 -5.61
C THR A 27 3.17 -9.57 -5.25
N ASP A 28 4.19 -9.09 -5.92
CA ASP A 28 5.56 -9.58 -5.76
C ASP A 28 6.55 -8.46 -5.42
N ALA A 29 6.07 -7.29 -5.07
CA ALA A 29 6.92 -6.15 -4.78
C ALA A 29 6.22 -5.19 -3.84
N CYS A 30 6.99 -4.28 -3.29
CA CYS A 30 6.49 -3.21 -2.44
C CYS A 30 6.55 -1.90 -3.21
N GLN A 31 5.48 -1.13 -3.15
CA GLN A 31 5.46 0.17 -3.81
C GLN A 31 5.99 1.22 -2.85
N PHE A 32 7.18 1.71 -3.14
CA PHE A 32 7.83 2.68 -2.26
C PHE A 32 7.37 4.12 -2.53
N PHE A 33 7.06 4.43 -3.79
CA PHE A 33 6.62 5.77 -4.15
C PHE A 33 5.21 5.73 -4.71
N TYR A 34 4.42 6.75 -4.39
CA TYR A 34 3.07 6.88 -4.91
C TYR A 34 2.76 8.36 -5.07
N GLU A 35 2.37 8.73 -6.29
CA GLU A 35 1.98 10.12 -6.56
C GLU A 35 0.49 10.28 -6.32
N CYS A 36 0.12 11.22 -5.45
CA CYS A 36 -1.28 11.46 -5.14
C CYS A 36 -2.00 12.09 -6.35
N ASP A 37 -3.13 11.49 -6.74
CA ASP A 37 -3.93 12.03 -7.84
C ASP A 37 -4.61 13.34 -7.48
N GLY A 38 -4.78 13.61 -6.19
CA GLY A 38 -5.48 14.81 -5.76
C GLY A 38 -4.61 16.05 -5.75
N CYS A 39 -3.42 15.96 -5.16
CA CYS A 39 -2.55 17.12 -5.00
C CYS A 39 -1.19 16.96 -5.66
N GLY A 40 -0.87 15.78 -6.20
CA GLY A 40 0.38 15.56 -6.90
C GLY A 40 1.59 15.34 -6.01
N ILE A 41 1.40 15.28 -4.69
CA ILE A 41 2.52 15.05 -3.80
C ILE A 41 3.03 13.62 -3.96
N LEU A 42 4.34 13.43 -3.82
CA LEU A 42 4.92 12.10 -3.86
C LEU A 42 4.95 11.53 -2.45
N LEU A 43 4.20 10.45 -2.24
CA LEU A 43 4.15 9.79 -0.95
C LEU A 43 5.22 8.73 -0.86
N LYS A 44 5.79 8.59 0.33
CA LYS A 44 6.75 7.54 0.65
C LYS A 44 6.33 6.86 1.93
N PRO A 45 6.74 5.59 2.16
CA PRO A 45 6.38 4.90 3.39
C PRO A 45 6.93 5.64 4.60
N LYS A 46 6.19 5.57 5.69
CA LYS A 46 6.68 6.09 6.96
C LYS A 46 7.85 5.23 7.43
N LYS A 47 8.66 5.81 8.30
CA LYS A 47 9.79 5.08 8.84
C LYS A 47 9.30 3.81 9.51
N GLY A 48 9.89 2.70 9.12
CA GLY A 48 9.50 1.40 9.63
C GLY A 48 8.49 0.66 8.79
N ASP A 49 7.84 1.33 7.86
CA ASP A 49 6.89 0.70 6.95
C ASP A 49 7.57 0.36 5.63
N CYS A 50 7.13 -0.72 4.99
CA CYS A 50 7.81 -1.20 3.80
C CYS A 50 7.27 -0.60 2.51
N CYS A 51 6.04 -0.13 2.49
CA CYS A 51 5.46 0.44 1.27
C CYS A 51 4.35 1.43 1.62
N VAL A 52 3.95 2.21 0.59
CA VAL A 52 2.94 3.25 0.80
C VAL A 52 1.60 2.65 1.22
N TYR A 53 1.30 1.42 0.79
CA TYR A 53 0.05 0.79 1.20
C TYR A 53 0.04 0.45 2.68
N CYS A 54 1.20 0.14 3.25
CA CYS A 54 1.29 -0.12 4.68
C CYS A 54 1.15 1.15 5.50
N SER A 55 1.59 2.30 4.95
CA SER A 55 1.54 3.57 5.66
C SER A 55 0.22 4.30 5.48
N TYR A 56 -0.31 4.32 4.26
CA TYR A 56 -1.45 5.16 3.90
C TYR A 56 -2.64 4.39 3.37
N GLY A 57 -2.48 3.10 3.08
CA GLY A 57 -3.58 2.28 2.59
C GLY A 57 -4.35 1.65 3.73
N ASP A 58 -5.56 1.17 3.43
CA ASP A 58 -6.38 0.49 4.42
C ASP A 58 -6.12 -1.02 4.44
N THR A 59 -5.28 -1.51 3.54
CA THR A 59 -4.95 -2.93 3.41
C THR A 59 -3.45 -3.06 3.21
N LYS A 60 -2.83 -3.97 3.93
CA LYS A 60 -1.39 -4.18 3.80
C LYS A 60 -1.06 -4.82 2.46
N CYS A 61 0.17 -4.64 2.00
CA CYS A 61 0.57 -5.17 0.69
C CYS A 61 0.58 -6.70 0.71
N PRO A 62 0.41 -7.34 -0.47
CA PRO A 62 0.35 -8.80 -0.53
C PRO A 62 1.55 -9.53 0.09
N PRO A 63 2.81 -9.10 -0.10
CA PRO A 63 3.91 -9.77 0.59
C PRO A 63 3.77 -9.80 2.10
N ILE A 64 3.27 -8.72 2.70
CA ILE A 64 3.02 -8.69 4.14
C ILE A 64 1.89 -9.65 4.49
N GLN A 65 0.83 -9.68 3.70
CA GLN A 65 -0.30 -10.58 3.94
C GLN A 65 0.15 -12.04 3.87
N GLN A 66 1.12 -12.34 3.03
CA GLN A 66 1.67 -13.67 2.90
C GLN A 66 2.65 -14.03 4.01
N GLY A 67 3.03 -13.06 4.82
CA GLY A 67 3.98 -13.29 5.88
C GLY A 67 5.43 -13.24 5.44
N SER A 68 5.68 -12.85 4.21
CA SER A 68 7.04 -12.83 3.66
C SER A 68 7.84 -11.61 4.06
N GLY A 69 7.17 -10.61 4.55
CA GLY A 69 7.83 -9.34 4.78
C GLY A 69 8.06 -8.60 3.48
N CYS A 70 7.68 -7.33 3.48
CA CYS A 70 7.77 -6.50 2.29
C CYS A 70 9.12 -5.80 2.28
N CYS A 71 9.77 -5.74 1.14
CA CYS A 71 10.99 -4.94 0.98
C CYS A 71 12.14 -5.35 1.91
N SER A 72 12.14 -6.55 2.35
CA SER A 72 13.21 -7.04 3.22
C SER A 72 14.40 -7.56 2.43
#